data_732dd8bacfd22cd27838af3ccb951c1e
#
_entry.id   732dd8bacfd22cd27838af3ccb951c1e
#
_cell.length_a   1.000
_cell.length_b   1.000
_cell.length_c   1.000
_cell.angle_alpha   90.00
_cell.angle_beta   90.00
_cell.angle_gamma   90.00
#
_symmetry.space_group_name_H-M   'P 1'
#
loop_
_entity.id
_entity.type
_entity.pdbx_description
1 polymer ?
#
loop_
_entity_poly.entity_id
_entity_poly.type
_entity_poly.pdbx_seq_one_letter_code
_entity_poly.pdbx_strand_id
1 'polypeptide(L)'
;MKFQIYQVDAFAENVFEGNPACVVPLKKWLSDNLLLQIAKENAVAETAFFIDEGDCINLRWFTPDIEIDLCGHATLATACILKRVLKYSSETIKFRTLSGELKVTYSNDLFLLDFP
;
A
#
# COMPACT_ATOMS: atom_id res chain seq x y z
N MET A 1 2.10 18.38 -11.15
CA MET A 1 1.50 17.06 -10.93
C MET A 1 1.20 16.92 -9.44
N LYS A 2 -0.02 16.57 -9.09
CA LYS A 2 -0.43 16.46 -7.68
C LYS A 2 -0.81 15.02 -7.37
N PHE A 3 -0.32 14.50 -6.26
CA PHE A 3 -0.66 13.17 -5.76
C PHE A 3 -1.19 13.29 -4.35
N GLN A 4 -2.16 12.45 -4.01
CA GLN A 4 -2.53 12.24 -2.62
C GLN A 4 -1.60 11.22 -2.01
N ILE A 5 -1.08 11.53 -0.83
CA ILE A 5 -0.19 10.64 -0.10
C ILE A 5 -0.79 10.46 1.29
N TYR A 6 -1.07 9.20 1.64
CA TYR A 6 -1.59 8.87 2.96
C TYR A 6 -0.46 8.22 3.77
N GLN A 7 -0.23 8.70 4.97
CA GLN A 7 0.72 8.06 5.87
C GLN A 7 -0.04 7.24 6.91
N VAL A 8 0.35 5.99 7.07
CA VAL A 8 -0.32 5.04 7.95
C VAL A 8 0.71 4.42 8.88
N ASP A 9 0.45 4.45 10.19
CA ASP A 9 1.24 3.74 11.18
C ASP A 9 0.60 2.37 11.40
N ALA A 10 1.04 1.38 10.63
CA ALA A 10 0.50 0.04 10.71
C ALA A 10 1.06 -0.69 11.92
N PHE A 11 0.22 -1.49 12.57
CA PHE A 11 0.56 -2.30 13.75
C PHE A 11 0.97 -1.48 14.98
N ALA A 12 0.66 -0.18 15.02
CA ALA A 12 0.96 0.64 16.18
C ALA A 12 -0.07 0.43 17.29
N GLU A 13 0.38 0.07 18.49
CA GLU A 13 -0.45 0.13 19.68
C GLU A 13 -0.33 1.50 20.33
N ASN A 14 0.83 2.14 20.19
CA ASN A 14 1.11 3.49 20.68
C ASN A 14 1.63 4.36 19.55
N VAL A 15 1.55 5.68 19.75
CA VAL A 15 1.86 6.69 18.74
C VAL A 15 3.29 6.54 18.14
N PHE A 16 4.23 6.01 18.91
CA PHE A 16 5.63 5.91 18.49
C PHE A 16 6.09 4.48 18.18
N GLU A 17 5.18 3.51 18.15
CA GLU A 17 5.55 2.10 18.01
C GLU A 17 5.38 1.56 16.60
N GLY A 18 4.56 2.18 15.75
CA GLY A 18 4.31 1.66 14.41
C GLY A 18 5.41 2.01 13.43
N ASN A 19 5.58 1.16 12.41
CA ASN A 19 6.37 1.49 11.24
C ASN A 19 5.49 2.29 10.28
N PRO A 20 5.78 3.57 10.02
CA PRO A 20 4.97 4.32 9.08
C PRO A 20 5.17 3.81 7.66
N ALA A 21 4.10 3.77 6.91
CA ALA A 21 4.11 3.52 5.48
C ALA A 21 3.32 4.63 4.79
N CYS A 22 3.77 5.03 3.61
CA CYS A 22 3.01 5.94 2.77
C CYS A 22 2.27 5.14 1.71
N VAL A 23 1.05 5.57 1.38
CA VAL A 23 0.21 4.94 0.37
C VAL A 23 -0.17 6.00 -0.64
N VAL A 24 0.13 5.75 -1.91
CA VAL A 24 -0.06 6.71 -3.00
C VAL A 24 -0.95 6.11 -4.09
N PRO A 25 -2.22 6.55 -4.19
CA PRO A 25 -3.08 6.13 -5.30
C PRO A 25 -2.62 6.77 -6.60
N LEU A 26 -2.58 5.98 -7.67
CA LEU A 26 -2.25 6.44 -9.01
C LEU A 26 -3.32 6.02 -10.00
N LYS A 27 -3.43 6.75 -11.11
CA LYS A 27 -4.31 6.37 -12.22
C LYS A 27 -3.55 5.65 -13.32
N LYS A 28 -2.25 5.89 -13.41
CA LYS A 28 -1.35 5.20 -14.34
C LYS A 28 0.03 5.14 -13.70
N TRP A 29 0.83 4.17 -14.14
CA TRP A 29 2.18 4.05 -13.62
C TRP A 29 3.06 5.20 -14.07
N LEU A 30 3.82 5.74 -13.14
CA LEU A 30 4.89 6.69 -13.39
C LEU A 30 6.16 5.91 -13.70
N SER A 31 7.20 6.61 -14.17
CA SER A 31 8.49 5.97 -14.39
C SER A 31 9.04 5.43 -13.06
N ASP A 32 9.84 4.38 -13.12
CA ASP A 32 10.43 3.79 -11.92
C ASP A 32 11.28 4.80 -11.16
N ASN A 33 12.01 5.66 -11.89
CA ASN A 33 12.80 6.70 -11.25
C ASN A 33 11.95 7.68 -10.46
N LEU A 34 10.79 8.07 -11.00
CA LEU A 34 9.91 9.00 -10.32
C LEU A 34 9.28 8.35 -9.08
N LEU A 35 8.87 7.08 -9.19
CA LEU A 35 8.36 6.35 -8.03
C LEU A 35 9.40 6.29 -6.92
N LEU A 36 10.64 6.01 -7.27
CA LEU A 36 11.73 5.96 -6.29
C LEU A 36 11.99 7.33 -5.67
N GLN A 37 11.94 8.40 -6.46
CA GLN A 37 12.10 9.76 -5.94
C GLN A 37 11.01 10.11 -4.93
N ILE A 38 9.76 9.74 -5.22
CA ILE A 38 8.65 9.97 -4.31
C ILE A 38 8.87 9.21 -2.99
N ALA A 39 9.32 7.95 -3.09
CA ALA A 39 9.61 7.16 -1.90
C ALA A 39 10.73 7.79 -1.06
N LYS A 40 11.76 8.35 -1.70
CA LYS A 40 12.82 9.07 -1.00
C LYS A 40 12.31 10.33 -0.31
N GLU A 41 11.46 11.09 -0.97
CA GLU A 41 10.88 12.30 -0.40
C GLU A 41 9.99 12.00 0.80
N ASN A 42 9.28 10.88 0.77
CA ASN A 42 8.43 10.47 1.89
C ASN A 42 9.25 10.12 3.13
N ALA A 43 10.46 9.64 2.96
CA ALA A 43 11.42 9.34 4.04
C ALA A 43 10.86 8.40 5.11
N VAL A 44 9.97 7.48 4.70
CA VAL A 44 9.44 6.42 5.56
C VAL A 44 9.99 5.08 5.10
N ALA A 45 9.81 4.03 5.92
CA ALA A 45 10.37 2.72 5.62
C ALA A 45 9.89 2.17 4.27
N GLU A 46 8.58 2.26 3.99
CA GLU A 46 8.02 1.78 2.74
C GLU A 46 6.98 2.75 2.19
N THR A 47 6.92 2.85 0.86
CA THR A 47 5.86 3.54 0.13
C THR A 47 5.20 2.55 -0.81
N ALA A 48 3.88 2.45 -0.71
CA ALA A 48 3.07 1.62 -1.60
C ALA A 48 2.41 2.52 -2.64
N PHE A 49 2.55 2.14 -3.90
CA PHE A 49 1.85 2.78 -5.01
C PHE A 49 0.84 1.80 -5.56
N PHE A 50 -0.38 2.23 -5.79
CA PHE A 50 -1.38 1.32 -6.32
C PHE A 50 -2.25 1.96 -7.40
N ILE A 51 -2.75 1.10 -8.29
CA ILE A 51 -3.74 1.47 -9.29
C ILE A 51 -4.95 0.55 -9.10
N ASP A 52 -6.12 1.15 -8.92
CA ASP A 52 -7.38 0.41 -8.82
C ASP A 52 -7.85 0.08 -10.23
N GLU A 53 -7.85 -1.20 -10.59
CA GLU A 53 -8.30 -1.67 -11.88
C GLU A 53 -9.72 -2.27 -11.83
N GLY A 54 -10.43 -2.07 -10.73
CA GLY A 54 -11.80 -2.54 -10.55
C GLY A 54 -11.85 -3.88 -9.82
N ASP A 55 -11.49 -4.96 -10.49
CA ASP A 55 -11.52 -6.31 -9.92
C ASP A 55 -10.23 -6.67 -9.16
N CYS A 56 -9.16 -5.92 -9.36
CA CYS A 56 -7.93 -6.09 -8.61
C CYS A 56 -7.21 -4.75 -8.46
N ILE A 57 -6.28 -4.72 -7.52
CA ILE A 57 -5.44 -3.56 -7.25
C ILE A 57 -4.01 -3.90 -7.65
N ASN A 58 -3.46 -3.19 -8.62
CA ASN A 58 -2.04 -3.31 -8.94
C ASN A 58 -1.24 -2.59 -7.88
N LEU A 59 -0.29 -3.26 -7.27
CA LEU A 59 0.43 -2.75 -6.11
C LEU A 59 1.94 -2.95 -6.26
N ARG A 60 2.68 -1.88 -5.99
CA ARG A 60 4.14 -1.92 -5.97
C ARG A 60 4.64 -1.25 -4.70
N TRP A 61 5.73 -1.77 -4.16
CA TRP A 61 6.30 -1.27 -2.91
C TRP A 61 7.73 -0.78 -3.13
N PHE A 62 8.05 0.35 -2.51
CA PHE A 62 9.38 0.95 -2.58
C PHE A 62 9.88 1.30 -1.19
N THR A 63 11.15 1.02 -0.94
CA THR A 63 11.88 1.69 0.14
C THR A 63 12.47 2.99 -0.43
N PRO A 64 13.08 3.85 0.40
CA PRO A 64 13.78 5.01 -0.16
C PRO A 64 14.91 4.66 -1.14
N ASP A 65 15.38 3.42 -1.15
CA ASP A 65 16.52 3.02 -1.97
C ASP A 65 16.16 2.15 -3.17
N ILE A 66 15.17 1.26 -3.03
CA ILE A 66 14.86 0.28 -4.08
C ILE A 66 13.38 -0.09 -4.09
N GLU A 67 12.95 -0.63 -5.22
CA GLU A 67 11.68 -1.36 -5.27
C GLU A 67 11.87 -2.74 -4.64
N ILE A 68 10.90 -3.17 -3.82
CA ILE A 68 10.93 -4.49 -3.18
C ILE A 68 9.81 -5.37 -3.71
N ASP A 69 9.97 -6.68 -3.62
CA ASP A 69 9.05 -7.64 -4.22
C ASP A 69 7.99 -8.19 -3.27
N LEU A 70 8.12 -7.91 -1.96
CA LEU A 70 7.09 -8.29 -0.99
C LEU A 70 7.18 -7.41 0.24
N CYS A 71 6.03 -6.86 0.66
CA CYS A 71 5.94 -6.09 1.89
C CYS A 71 4.54 -6.21 2.48
N GLY A 72 4.40 -7.09 3.47
CA GLY A 72 3.10 -7.30 4.14
C GLY A 72 2.61 -6.06 4.87
N HIS A 73 3.51 -5.33 5.50
CA HIS A 73 3.23 -4.11 6.25
C HIS A 73 2.59 -3.03 5.36
N ALA A 74 3.21 -2.72 4.23
CA ALA A 74 2.69 -1.72 3.32
C ALA A 74 1.41 -2.19 2.61
N THR A 75 1.25 -3.50 2.41
CA THR A 75 0.03 -4.08 1.84
C THR A 75 -1.15 -3.86 2.80
N LEU A 76 -0.95 -4.11 4.09
CA LEU A 76 -2.00 -3.86 5.08
C LEU A 76 -2.30 -2.37 5.21
N ALA A 77 -1.29 -1.51 5.13
CA ALA A 77 -1.50 -0.06 5.12
C ALA A 77 -2.35 0.36 3.91
N THR A 78 -2.08 -0.20 2.73
CA THR A 78 -2.86 0.07 1.52
C THR A 78 -4.31 -0.40 1.69
N ALA A 79 -4.50 -1.60 2.23
CA ALA A 79 -5.85 -2.12 2.48
C ALA A 79 -6.61 -1.22 3.45
N CYS A 80 -5.93 -0.72 4.48
CA CYS A 80 -6.53 0.20 5.43
C CYS A 80 -7.06 1.47 4.74
N ILE A 81 -6.25 2.07 3.87
CA ILE A 81 -6.65 3.26 3.13
C ILE A 81 -7.81 2.94 2.19
N LEU A 82 -7.73 1.83 1.46
CA LEU A 82 -8.81 1.43 0.55
C LEU A 82 -10.14 1.27 1.27
N LYS A 83 -10.15 0.60 2.42
CA LYS A 83 -11.39 0.33 3.15
C LYS A 83 -11.89 1.54 3.93
N ARG A 84 -11.02 2.23 4.65
CA ARG A 84 -11.43 3.27 5.62
C ARG A 84 -11.54 4.66 5.01
N VAL A 85 -10.71 4.97 4.03
CA VAL A 85 -10.71 6.31 3.42
C VAL A 85 -11.42 6.30 2.07
N LEU A 86 -11.05 5.37 1.19
CA LEU A 86 -11.57 5.34 -0.17
C LEU A 86 -12.85 4.52 -0.32
N LYS A 87 -13.29 3.86 0.76
CA LYS A 87 -14.56 3.13 0.82
C LYS A 87 -14.67 2.02 -0.22
N TYR A 88 -13.59 1.28 -0.41
CA TYR A 88 -13.59 0.12 -1.30
C TYR A 88 -14.70 -0.85 -0.90
N SER A 89 -15.52 -1.29 -1.87
CA SER A 89 -16.78 -1.98 -1.56
C SER A 89 -16.62 -3.44 -1.16
N SER A 90 -15.60 -4.12 -1.68
CA SER A 90 -15.43 -5.55 -1.42
C SER A 90 -14.75 -5.82 -0.09
N GLU A 91 -15.18 -6.87 0.61
CA GLU A 91 -14.51 -7.31 1.84
C GLU A 91 -13.14 -7.93 1.56
N THR A 92 -12.96 -8.52 0.38
CA THR A 92 -11.71 -9.11 -0.05
C THR A 92 -11.08 -8.22 -1.10
N ILE A 93 -9.85 -7.78 -0.84
CA ILE A 93 -9.07 -6.98 -1.78
C ILE A 93 -8.04 -7.90 -2.41
N LYS A 94 -8.06 -7.98 -3.73
CA LYS A 94 -7.06 -8.75 -4.49
C LYS A 94 -5.99 -7.79 -4.98
N PHE A 95 -4.76 -8.04 -4.57
CA PHE A 95 -3.60 -7.26 -5.00
C PHE A 95 -2.80 -8.07 -6.00
N ARG A 96 -2.47 -7.46 -7.12
CA ARG A 96 -1.54 -8.01 -8.11
C ARG A 96 -0.19 -7.35 -7.90
N THR A 97 0.82 -8.14 -7.60
CA THR A 97 2.15 -7.67 -7.21
C THR A 97 3.25 -8.41 -7.95
N LEU A 98 4.50 -7.98 -7.76
CA LEU A 98 5.66 -8.70 -8.29
C LEU A 98 5.78 -10.13 -7.75
N SER A 99 5.24 -10.39 -6.55
CA SER A 99 5.25 -11.73 -5.95
C SER A 99 3.97 -12.50 -6.23
N GLY A 100 3.15 -12.06 -7.18
CA GLY A 100 1.89 -12.69 -7.52
C GLY A 100 0.72 -12.06 -6.82
N GLU A 101 -0.36 -12.81 -6.71
CA GLU A 101 -1.61 -12.31 -6.12
C GLU A 101 -1.57 -12.45 -4.60
N LEU A 102 -1.84 -11.34 -3.92
CA LEU A 102 -2.07 -11.31 -2.47
C LEU A 102 -3.53 -10.98 -2.23
N LYS A 103 -4.08 -11.50 -1.14
CA LYS A 103 -5.44 -11.17 -0.73
C LYS A 103 -5.45 -10.62 0.67
N VAL A 104 -6.22 -9.55 0.88
CA VAL A 104 -6.49 -9.02 2.20
C VAL A 104 -8.00 -9.05 2.40
N THR A 105 -8.44 -9.73 3.45
CA THR A 105 -9.84 -9.78 3.81
C THR A 105 -10.07 -8.87 5.00
N TYR A 106 -11.09 -8.02 4.91
CA TYR A 106 -11.50 -7.12 5.97
C TYR A 106 -12.78 -7.65 6.59
N SER A 107 -12.74 -7.93 7.89
CA SER A 107 -13.91 -8.42 8.61
C SER A 107 -13.80 -8.03 10.08
N ASN A 108 -14.89 -7.48 10.65
CA ASN A 108 -14.95 -7.09 12.07
C ASN A 108 -13.78 -6.19 12.49
N ASP A 109 -13.45 -5.21 11.64
CA ASP A 109 -12.33 -4.28 11.84
C ASP A 109 -10.95 -4.93 11.84
N LEU A 110 -10.85 -6.17 11.37
CA LEU A 110 -9.58 -6.89 11.22
C LEU A 110 -9.21 -7.02 9.75
N PHE A 111 -7.93 -6.88 9.48
CA PHE A 111 -7.35 -7.13 8.16
C PHE A 111 -6.55 -8.42 8.21
N LEU A 112 -6.92 -9.39 7.38
CA LEU A 112 -6.22 -10.67 7.29
C LEU A 112 -5.50 -10.75 5.95
N LEU A 113 -4.17 -10.82 5.99
CA LEU A 113 -3.34 -10.92 4.81
C LEU A 113 -3.01 -12.38 4.52
N ASP A 114 -3.32 -12.80 3.31
CA ASP A 114 -3.02 -14.15 2.81
C ASP A 114 -1.86 -14.03 1.81
N PHE A 115 -0.71 -14.58 2.19
CA PHE A 115 0.49 -14.61 1.34
C PHE A 115 0.39 -15.71 0.29
N PRO A 116 1.09 -15.55 -0.85
CA PRO A 116 1.13 -16.58 -1.89
C PRO A 116 1.85 -17.84 -1.44
#